data_8d5872016a2cfe3efc737a87c3c0e139
#
_entry.id   8d5872016a2cfe3efc737a87c3c0e139
#
_cell.length_a   1.000
_cell.length_b   1.000
_cell.length_c   1.000
_cell.angle_alpha   90.00
_cell.angle_beta   90.00
_cell.angle_gamma   90.00
#
_symmetry.space_group_name_H-M   'P 1'
#
loop_
_entity.id
_entity.type
_entity.pdbx_description
1 polymer ?
#
loop_
_entity_poly.entity_id
_entity_poly.type
_entity_poly.pdbx_seq_one_letter_code
_entity_poly.pdbx_strand_id
1 'polypeptide(L)'
;MKVVACSLDIAWEDKRLNFKKIESILDQLQDGADLFILPEMFSTGFTMNLSLAEDAAGETLQWMKSTAAKYNIAIMGSFPYTQNGREVFNRAYFVLPDGTWSHYDKRHLFRMGEENKYYTRGDEKCIVEYKGIKFALNICYDIRFPVWSRNKGNKYDVLINIANFPEVRIGAIEPLVRARAIENMSYAIFVNRDGTDHNCIYCPSSQMYDFKGNTISQESFVADCNGCRTQLLSCEIDKDALDEFKDNFPAWMDADTFNIIR
;
A
#
# COMPACT_ATOMS: atom_id res chain seq x y z
N MET A 1 -7.90 -2.25 -15.64
CA MET A 1 -7.68 -1.14 -14.69
C MET A 1 -6.20 -0.98 -14.48
N LYS A 2 -5.64 0.22 -14.78
CA LYS A 2 -4.20 0.45 -14.67
C LYS A 2 -3.81 0.89 -13.25
N VAL A 3 -2.89 0.15 -12.63
CA VAL A 3 -2.35 0.42 -11.30
C VAL A 3 -0.87 0.76 -11.43
N VAL A 4 -0.42 1.79 -10.72
CA VAL A 4 0.98 2.20 -10.65
C VAL A 4 1.44 2.24 -9.20
N ALA A 5 2.51 1.54 -8.89
CA ALA A 5 3.21 1.55 -7.60
C ALA A 5 4.48 2.41 -7.72
N CYS A 6 4.71 3.28 -6.75
CA CYS A 6 5.83 4.19 -6.69
C CYS A 6 6.81 3.77 -5.58
N SER A 7 8.03 3.40 -5.94
CA SER A 7 9.12 3.15 -4.99
C SER A 7 9.79 4.49 -4.61
N LEU A 8 9.08 5.30 -3.82
CA LEU A 8 9.51 6.65 -3.46
C LEU A 8 10.76 6.63 -2.55
N ASP A 9 11.77 7.41 -2.88
CA ASP A 9 12.82 7.80 -1.94
C ASP A 9 12.26 8.87 -0.99
N ILE A 10 11.82 8.44 0.19
CA ILE A 10 11.13 9.29 1.16
C ILE A 10 12.14 10.17 1.89
N ALA A 11 11.97 11.49 1.78
CA ALA A 11 12.69 12.46 2.63
C ALA A 11 12.21 12.32 4.08
N TRP A 12 13.17 12.09 4.98
CA TRP A 12 12.87 11.84 6.40
C TRP A 12 12.21 13.06 7.07
N GLU A 13 11.00 12.84 7.58
CA GLU A 13 10.17 13.80 8.31
C GLU A 13 9.90 15.14 7.58
N ASP A 14 10.08 15.17 6.25
CA ASP A 14 9.80 16.35 5.42
C ASP A 14 8.59 16.10 4.49
N LYS A 15 7.39 16.31 5.04
CA LYS A 15 6.13 16.11 4.33
C LYS A 15 6.06 16.90 3.02
N ARG A 16 6.47 18.17 3.05
CA ARG A 16 6.33 19.07 1.91
C ARG A 16 7.27 18.71 0.76
N LEU A 17 8.47 18.25 1.08
CA LEU A 17 9.38 17.74 0.07
C LEU A 17 8.83 16.44 -0.54
N ASN A 18 8.30 15.53 0.28
CA ASN A 18 7.69 14.30 -0.22
C ASN A 18 6.49 14.57 -1.15
N PHE A 19 5.64 15.54 -0.80
CA PHE A 19 4.53 15.94 -1.70
C PHE A 19 5.04 16.47 -3.04
N LYS A 20 6.05 17.34 -3.04
CA LYS A 20 6.66 17.87 -4.27
C LYS A 20 7.30 16.77 -5.13
N LYS A 21 8.00 15.81 -4.51
CA LYS A 21 8.54 14.65 -5.21
C LYS A 21 7.43 13.88 -5.92
N ILE A 22 6.34 13.56 -5.21
CA ILE A 22 5.22 12.79 -5.75
C ILE A 22 4.50 13.56 -6.86
N GLU A 23 4.25 14.85 -6.70
CA GLU A 23 3.63 15.68 -7.75
C GLU A 23 4.49 15.71 -9.02
N SER A 24 5.81 15.88 -8.87
CA SER A 24 6.76 15.82 -10.00
C SER A 24 6.75 14.47 -10.71
N ILE A 25 6.56 13.37 -9.97
CA ILE A 25 6.42 12.02 -10.54
C ILE A 25 5.09 11.90 -11.29
N LEU A 26 3.99 12.36 -10.69
CA LEU A 26 2.65 12.32 -11.29
C LEU A 26 2.55 13.14 -12.58
N ASP A 27 3.23 14.30 -12.64
CA ASP A 27 3.29 15.15 -13.83
C ASP A 27 3.96 14.43 -15.04
N GLN A 28 4.74 13.37 -14.80
CA GLN A 28 5.44 12.59 -15.81
C GLN A 28 4.69 11.30 -16.24
N LEU A 29 3.54 10.99 -15.62
CA LEU A 29 2.75 9.80 -15.97
C LEU A 29 2.01 10.02 -17.30
N GLN A 30 2.69 9.77 -18.43
CA GLN A 30 2.19 10.03 -19.79
C GLN A 30 0.93 9.23 -20.13
N ASP A 31 0.85 7.97 -19.68
CA ASP A 31 -0.26 7.06 -19.99
C ASP A 31 -1.36 7.05 -18.93
N GLY A 32 -1.25 7.93 -17.92
CA GLY A 32 -2.18 7.97 -16.80
C GLY A 32 -2.15 6.71 -15.91
N ALA A 33 -3.00 6.71 -14.90
CA ALA A 33 -3.27 5.56 -14.03
C ALA A 33 -4.68 5.69 -13.47
N ASP A 34 -5.29 4.56 -13.09
CA ASP A 34 -6.54 4.56 -12.32
C ASP A 34 -6.25 4.65 -10.82
N LEU A 35 -5.18 3.98 -10.36
CA LEU A 35 -4.73 3.94 -8.98
C LEU A 35 -3.22 4.14 -8.89
N PHE A 36 -2.78 5.09 -8.06
CA PHE A 36 -1.39 5.35 -7.72
C PHE A 36 -1.13 4.98 -6.26
N ILE A 37 -0.16 4.08 -6.04
CA ILE A 37 0.10 3.52 -4.72
C ILE A 37 1.46 4.01 -4.22
N LEU A 38 1.44 4.68 -3.07
CA LEU A 38 2.59 5.17 -2.33
C LEU A 38 3.00 4.18 -1.24
N PRO A 39 4.26 4.18 -0.79
CA PRO A 39 4.72 3.32 0.29
C PRO A 39 4.12 3.68 1.66
N GLU A 40 4.41 2.85 2.66
CA GLU A 40 4.08 3.10 4.06
C GLU A 40 4.70 4.40 4.55
N MET A 41 3.94 5.19 5.32
CA MET A 41 4.37 6.49 5.88
C MET A 41 5.07 7.39 4.84
N PHE A 42 4.49 7.48 3.64
CA PHE A 42 5.08 8.17 2.48
C PHE A 42 5.41 9.63 2.74
N SER A 43 4.71 10.27 3.68
CA SER A 43 4.91 11.69 3.99
C SER A 43 6.06 11.93 4.99
N THR A 44 6.42 10.94 5.82
CA THR A 44 7.36 11.13 6.93
C THR A 44 8.52 10.14 6.96
N GLY A 45 8.38 8.99 6.29
CA GLY A 45 9.21 7.81 6.59
C GLY A 45 8.72 7.10 7.86
N PHE A 46 9.32 5.94 8.15
CA PHE A 46 8.92 5.10 9.30
C PHE A 46 9.40 5.68 10.62
N THR A 47 8.76 6.77 11.06
CA THR A 47 9.12 7.54 12.25
C THR A 47 8.33 7.12 13.49
N MET A 48 8.98 7.25 14.66
CA MET A 48 8.34 7.17 15.98
C MET A 48 8.10 8.55 16.60
N ASN A 49 8.31 9.62 15.82
CA ASN A 49 8.03 11.00 16.24
C ASN A 49 6.52 11.28 16.10
N LEU A 50 5.78 11.04 17.16
CA LEU A 50 4.32 11.19 17.19
C LEU A 50 3.85 12.65 17.03
N SER A 51 4.73 13.63 17.16
CA SER A 51 4.39 15.04 16.91
C SER A 51 4.04 15.34 15.45
N LEU A 52 4.41 14.41 14.53
CA LEU A 52 4.09 14.48 13.12
C LEU A 52 2.73 13.84 12.77
N ALA A 53 2.06 13.21 13.73
CA ALA A 53 0.76 12.62 13.52
C ALA A 53 -0.30 13.70 13.26
N GLU A 54 -1.16 13.44 12.30
CA GLU A 54 -2.20 14.35 11.85
C GLU A 54 -3.59 13.74 12.08
N ASP A 55 -4.59 14.59 12.29
CA ASP A 55 -5.99 14.19 12.25
C ASP A 55 -6.58 14.23 10.83
N ALA A 56 -7.89 14.05 10.71
CA ALA A 56 -8.58 14.04 9.42
C ALA A 56 -8.60 15.43 8.71
N ALA A 57 -8.30 16.52 9.42
CA ALA A 57 -8.16 17.86 8.85
C ALA A 57 -6.71 18.18 8.45
N GLY A 58 -5.77 17.26 8.76
CA GLY A 58 -4.34 17.45 8.55
C GLY A 58 -3.92 17.61 7.09
N GLU A 59 -2.72 18.19 6.92
CA GLU A 59 -2.16 18.57 5.61
C GLU A 59 -2.06 17.36 4.66
N THR A 60 -1.67 16.18 5.16
CA THR A 60 -1.43 15.00 4.33
C THR A 60 -2.71 14.48 3.69
N LEU A 61 -3.80 14.32 4.46
CA LEU A 61 -5.06 13.85 3.87
C LEU A 61 -5.66 14.88 2.90
N GLN A 62 -5.56 16.17 3.22
CA GLN A 62 -6.04 17.22 2.33
C GLN A 62 -5.22 17.26 1.03
N TRP A 63 -3.90 17.06 1.11
CA TRP A 63 -3.04 16.92 -0.05
C TRP A 63 -3.43 15.68 -0.90
N MET A 64 -3.66 14.52 -0.29
CA MET A 64 -4.11 13.33 -1.00
C MET A 64 -5.42 13.59 -1.77
N LYS A 65 -6.39 14.25 -1.14
CA LYS A 65 -7.68 14.59 -1.79
C LYS A 65 -7.49 15.54 -2.97
N SER A 66 -6.76 16.62 -2.78
CA SER A 66 -6.53 17.60 -3.85
C SER A 66 -5.73 17.01 -5.01
N THR A 67 -4.77 16.15 -4.71
CA THR A 67 -3.93 15.47 -5.72
C THR A 67 -4.75 14.42 -6.47
N ALA A 68 -5.56 13.61 -5.79
CA ALA A 68 -6.45 12.65 -6.42
C ALA A 68 -7.43 13.33 -7.40
N ALA A 69 -8.01 14.46 -6.99
CA ALA A 69 -8.90 15.25 -7.86
C ALA A 69 -8.15 15.90 -9.03
N LYS A 70 -6.96 16.50 -8.78
CA LYS A 70 -6.14 17.16 -9.81
C LYS A 70 -5.77 16.23 -10.95
N TYR A 71 -5.32 15.02 -10.63
CA TYR A 71 -4.87 14.04 -11.63
C TYR A 71 -5.97 13.06 -12.06
N ASN A 72 -7.16 13.15 -11.47
CA ASN A 72 -8.29 12.23 -11.68
C ASN A 72 -7.91 10.75 -11.50
N ILE A 73 -7.15 10.45 -10.45
CA ILE A 73 -6.70 9.11 -10.09
C ILE A 73 -6.96 8.82 -8.60
N ALA A 74 -7.20 7.55 -8.25
CA ALA A 74 -7.20 7.17 -6.84
C ALA A 74 -5.76 7.14 -6.29
N ILE A 75 -5.58 7.54 -5.02
CA ILE A 75 -4.26 7.53 -4.36
C ILE A 75 -4.35 6.71 -3.08
N MET A 76 -3.42 5.77 -2.90
CA MET A 76 -3.25 5.00 -1.67
C MET A 76 -1.87 5.24 -1.06
N GLY A 77 -1.82 5.40 0.25
CA GLY A 77 -0.59 5.53 1.04
C GLY A 77 -0.90 5.63 2.52
N SER A 78 0.08 5.45 3.41
CA SER A 78 -0.13 5.63 4.85
C SER A 78 0.68 6.78 5.43
N PHE A 79 0.24 7.28 6.58
CA PHE A 79 0.95 8.28 7.38
C PHE A 79 0.55 8.15 8.86
N PRO A 80 1.33 8.74 9.80
CA PRO A 80 0.97 8.79 11.20
C PRO A 80 -0.32 9.58 11.41
N TYR A 81 -1.37 8.92 11.88
CA TYR A 81 -2.68 9.51 12.13
C TYR A 81 -2.99 9.53 13.62
N THR A 82 -3.53 10.63 14.13
CA THR A 82 -4.00 10.71 15.52
C THR A 82 -5.51 10.85 15.59
N GLN A 83 -6.10 10.08 16.50
CA GLN A 83 -7.51 10.24 16.84
C GLN A 83 -7.61 10.98 18.18
N ASN A 84 -8.16 12.20 18.13
CA ASN A 84 -8.36 13.04 19.32
C ASN A 84 -7.06 13.32 20.13
N GLY A 85 -5.89 13.31 19.50
CA GLY A 85 -4.60 13.59 20.13
C GLY A 85 -4.13 12.56 21.16
N ARG A 86 -4.79 11.39 21.27
CA ARG A 86 -4.47 10.37 22.28
C ARG A 86 -3.89 9.10 21.69
N GLU A 87 -4.54 8.58 20.67
CA GLU A 87 -4.10 7.36 19.99
C GLU A 87 -3.50 7.72 18.64
N VAL A 88 -2.39 7.09 18.32
CA VAL A 88 -1.71 7.29 17.04
C VAL A 88 -1.65 5.97 16.30
N PHE A 89 -2.03 5.99 15.03
CA PHE A 89 -2.09 4.85 14.14
C PHE A 89 -1.17 5.04 12.94
N ASN A 90 -0.56 3.96 12.47
CA ASN A 90 -0.05 3.89 11.11
C ASN A 90 -1.24 3.60 10.19
N ARG A 91 -1.83 4.66 9.62
CA ARG A 91 -3.09 4.60 8.90
C ARG A 91 -2.89 4.77 7.40
N ALA A 92 -3.30 3.76 6.64
CA ALA A 92 -3.43 3.85 5.19
C ALA A 92 -4.77 4.49 4.81
N TYR A 93 -4.73 5.36 3.83
CA TYR A 93 -5.90 5.92 3.17
C TYR A 93 -5.94 5.47 1.72
N PHE A 94 -7.14 5.16 1.25
CA PHE A 94 -7.46 4.97 -0.16
C PHE A 94 -8.41 6.10 -0.54
N VAL A 95 -7.90 7.09 -1.27
CA VAL A 95 -8.62 8.33 -1.60
C VAL A 95 -9.01 8.29 -3.07
N LEU A 96 -10.30 8.48 -3.36
CA LEU A 96 -10.86 8.51 -4.71
C LEU A 96 -10.77 9.91 -5.33
N PRO A 97 -10.87 10.04 -6.66
CA PRO A 97 -10.85 11.34 -7.36
C PRO A 97 -11.92 12.32 -6.90
N ASP A 98 -13.08 11.83 -6.43
CA ASP A 98 -14.17 12.65 -5.88
C ASP A 98 -13.93 13.14 -4.45
N GLY A 99 -12.77 12.78 -3.85
CA GLY A 99 -12.39 13.14 -2.50
C GLY A 99 -12.97 12.24 -1.41
N THR A 100 -13.77 11.23 -1.75
CA THR A 100 -14.17 10.18 -0.80
C THR A 100 -13.00 9.29 -0.46
N TRP A 101 -13.03 8.69 0.72
CA TRP A 101 -11.91 7.89 1.19
C TRP A 101 -12.35 6.75 2.11
N SER A 102 -11.51 5.71 2.15
CA SER A 102 -11.54 4.63 3.14
C SER A 102 -10.18 4.55 3.83
N HIS A 103 -10.13 3.93 5.02
CA HIS A 103 -8.88 3.81 5.75
C HIS A 103 -8.68 2.43 6.35
N TYR A 104 -7.42 2.10 6.60
CA TYR A 104 -6.97 0.90 7.30
C TYR A 104 -5.90 1.25 8.32
N ASP A 105 -6.09 0.86 9.57
CA ASP A 105 -5.09 0.97 10.62
C ASP A 105 -4.28 -0.32 10.70
N LYS A 106 -2.97 -0.19 10.66
CA LYS A 106 -2.04 -1.33 10.69
C LYS A 106 -2.33 -2.27 11.84
N ARG A 107 -2.57 -3.54 11.51
CA ARG A 107 -2.90 -4.56 12.51
C ARG A 107 -1.69 -5.04 13.28
N HIS A 108 -0.59 -5.35 12.56
CA HIS A 108 0.60 -5.94 13.15
C HIS A 108 1.72 -4.90 13.23
N LEU A 109 1.89 -4.34 14.41
CA LEU A 109 2.93 -3.35 14.67
C LEU A 109 4.31 -4.02 14.75
N PHE A 110 5.31 -3.42 14.13
CA PHE A 110 6.64 -3.98 14.00
C PHE A 110 7.46 -3.82 15.29
N ARG A 111 7.51 -4.89 16.12
CA ARG A 111 8.17 -4.88 17.42
C ARG A 111 9.67 -4.61 17.36
N MET A 112 10.39 -5.11 16.35
CA MET A 112 11.82 -4.83 16.19
C MET A 112 12.12 -3.34 15.98
N GLY A 113 11.19 -2.61 15.34
CA GLY A 113 11.25 -1.16 15.20
C GLY A 113 10.54 -0.41 16.29
N GLU A 114 10.18 -1.09 17.39
CA GLU A 114 9.51 -0.52 18.56
C GLU A 114 8.12 0.13 18.26
N GLU A 115 7.58 -0.03 17.06
CA GLU A 115 6.32 0.58 16.65
C GLU A 115 5.18 0.33 17.64
N ASN A 116 5.15 -0.86 18.26
CA ASN A 116 4.15 -1.23 19.26
C ASN A 116 4.24 -0.46 20.59
N LYS A 117 5.29 0.32 20.80
CA LYS A 117 5.43 1.20 21.98
C LYS A 117 4.84 2.59 21.73
N TYR A 118 4.70 2.97 20.48
CA TYR A 118 4.31 4.33 20.07
C TYR A 118 2.93 4.35 19.38
N TYR A 119 2.62 3.35 18.57
CA TYR A 119 1.41 3.29 17.76
C TYR A 119 0.38 2.33 18.34
N THR A 120 -0.88 2.67 18.14
CA THR A 120 -2.02 1.79 18.43
C THR A 120 -2.30 0.89 17.23
N ARG A 121 -2.54 -0.39 17.48
CA ARG A 121 -2.90 -1.34 16.41
C ARG A 121 -4.34 -1.16 15.96
N GLY A 122 -4.61 -1.41 14.69
CA GLY A 122 -5.96 -1.54 14.17
C GLY A 122 -6.58 -2.92 14.48
N ASP A 123 -7.90 -2.96 14.46
CA ASP A 123 -8.69 -4.18 14.72
C ASP A 123 -9.64 -4.56 13.58
N GLU A 124 -9.79 -3.70 12.57
CA GLU A 124 -10.72 -3.89 11.47
C GLU A 124 -9.97 -4.09 10.14
N LYS A 125 -10.50 -5.00 9.30
CA LYS A 125 -10.07 -5.12 7.90
C LYS A 125 -10.73 -4.02 7.08
N CYS A 126 -10.03 -3.53 6.08
CA CYS A 126 -10.58 -2.58 5.11
C CYS A 126 -10.61 -3.22 3.73
N ILE A 127 -11.77 -3.20 3.11
CA ILE A 127 -11.97 -3.55 1.70
C ILE A 127 -12.64 -2.37 1.02
N VAL A 128 -12.01 -1.84 -0.03
CA VAL A 128 -12.49 -0.69 -0.80
C VAL A 128 -12.91 -1.18 -2.17
N GLU A 129 -14.07 -0.76 -2.64
CA GLU A 129 -14.51 -0.99 -4.01
C GLU A 129 -14.26 0.26 -4.86
N TYR A 130 -13.54 0.09 -5.97
CA TYR A 130 -13.29 1.15 -6.95
C TYR A 130 -13.29 0.59 -8.36
N LYS A 131 -14.09 1.18 -9.26
CA LYS A 131 -14.27 0.72 -10.66
C LYS A 131 -14.59 -0.78 -10.78
N GLY A 132 -15.42 -1.30 -9.86
CA GLY A 132 -15.85 -2.70 -9.86
C GLY A 132 -14.81 -3.70 -9.33
N ILE A 133 -13.67 -3.25 -8.84
CA ILE A 133 -12.60 -4.06 -8.26
C ILE A 133 -12.53 -3.82 -6.74
N LYS A 134 -12.40 -4.90 -5.96
CA LYS A 134 -12.33 -4.86 -4.50
C LYS A 134 -10.89 -5.01 -4.01
N PHE A 135 -10.40 -4.01 -3.30
CA PHE A 135 -9.04 -3.92 -2.78
C PHE A 135 -9.02 -4.14 -1.27
N ALA A 136 -8.27 -5.15 -0.80
CA ALA A 136 -7.96 -5.33 0.61
C ALA A 136 -6.64 -4.60 0.93
N LEU A 137 -6.62 -3.84 2.04
CA LEU A 137 -5.48 -3.02 2.43
C LEU A 137 -4.69 -3.68 3.57
N ASN A 138 -3.37 -3.74 3.41
CA ASN A 138 -2.40 -4.17 4.42
C ASN A 138 -1.23 -3.19 4.46
N ILE A 139 -0.51 -3.17 5.60
CA ILE A 139 0.69 -2.36 5.78
C ILE A 139 1.86 -3.23 6.24
N CYS A 140 2.93 -3.26 5.47
CA CYS A 140 4.27 -3.75 5.77
C CYS A 140 4.29 -5.12 6.49
N TYR A 141 4.43 -5.12 7.81
CA TYR A 141 4.55 -6.32 8.62
C TYR A 141 3.33 -7.26 8.51
N ASP A 142 2.16 -6.74 8.13
CA ASP A 142 0.94 -7.53 7.91
C ASP A 142 1.14 -8.65 6.88
N ILE A 143 2.06 -8.48 5.91
CA ILE A 143 2.34 -9.51 4.88
C ILE A 143 2.79 -10.85 5.48
N ARG A 144 3.37 -10.84 6.69
CA ARG A 144 3.83 -12.05 7.38
C ARG A 144 2.71 -12.86 8.04
N PHE A 145 1.50 -12.32 8.10
CA PHE A 145 0.38 -12.91 8.85
C PHE A 145 -0.73 -13.39 7.91
N PRO A 146 -0.65 -14.66 7.41
CA PRO A 146 -1.58 -15.18 6.41
C PRO A 146 -3.03 -15.19 6.88
N VAL A 147 -3.28 -15.45 8.16
CA VAL A 147 -4.63 -15.46 8.73
C VAL A 147 -5.31 -14.11 8.62
N TRP A 148 -4.56 -13.00 8.79
CA TRP A 148 -5.08 -11.65 8.63
C TRP A 148 -5.37 -11.33 7.17
N SER A 149 -4.45 -11.70 6.27
CA SER A 149 -4.57 -11.46 4.83
C SER A 149 -5.53 -12.39 4.11
N ARG A 150 -6.03 -13.45 4.79
CA ARG A 150 -6.86 -14.48 4.13
C ARG A 150 -8.13 -13.88 3.53
N ASN A 151 -8.37 -14.19 2.24
CA ASN A 151 -9.55 -13.83 1.47
C ASN A 151 -10.74 -14.72 1.83
N LYS A 152 -11.22 -14.59 3.07
CA LYS A 152 -12.31 -15.41 3.59
C LYS A 152 -13.62 -15.09 2.85
N GLY A 153 -14.19 -16.09 2.18
CA GLY A 153 -15.44 -15.95 1.43
C GLY A 153 -15.28 -15.09 0.17
N ASN A 154 -14.09 -15.07 -0.44
CA ASN A 154 -13.80 -14.38 -1.71
C ASN A 154 -14.23 -12.90 -1.74
N LYS A 155 -13.87 -12.15 -0.68
CA LYS A 155 -14.34 -10.78 -0.46
C LYS A 155 -13.57 -9.71 -1.22
N TYR A 156 -12.37 -10.02 -1.72
CA TYR A 156 -11.55 -9.06 -2.46
C TYR A 156 -10.91 -9.68 -3.71
N ASP A 157 -10.49 -8.81 -4.62
CA ASP A 157 -9.89 -9.14 -5.90
C ASP A 157 -8.38 -8.85 -5.91
N VAL A 158 -7.96 -7.83 -5.14
CA VAL A 158 -6.58 -7.36 -5.06
C VAL A 158 -6.20 -7.19 -3.59
N LEU A 159 -5.06 -7.74 -3.17
CA LEU A 159 -4.43 -7.44 -1.90
C LEU A 159 -3.31 -6.43 -2.13
N ILE A 160 -3.38 -5.27 -1.50
CA ILE A 160 -2.31 -4.26 -1.51
C ILE A 160 -1.59 -4.28 -0.16
N ASN A 161 -0.26 -4.34 -0.18
CA ASN A 161 0.58 -4.18 0.99
C ASN A 161 1.64 -3.10 0.72
N ILE A 162 1.56 -1.97 1.41
CA ILE A 162 2.51 -0.86 1.32
C ILE A 162 3.53 -0.96 2.45
N ALA A 163 4.81 -0.63 2.21
CA ALA A 163 5.88 -0.93 3.15
C ALA A 163 7.03 0.08 3.19
N ASN A 164 7.72 0.12 4.34
CA ASN A 164 9.13 0.50 4.52
C ASN A 164 9.91 -0.78 4.88
N PHE A 165 10.26 -1.59 3.89
CA PHE A 165 10.88 -2.89 4.11
C PHE A 165 12.38 -2.82 3.78
N PRO A 166 13.29 -2.92 4.80
CA PRO A 166 14.72 -2.74 4.59
C PRO A 166 15.35 -3.80 3.69
N GLU A 167 16.40 -3.42 2.98
CA GLU A 167 17.14 -4.26 2.05
C GLU A 167 17.59 -5.59 2.68
N VAL A 168 18.08 -5.57 3.91
CA VAL A 168 18.55 -6.77 4.64
C VAL A 168 17.48 -7.85 4.84
N ARG A 169 16.20 -7.54 4.63
CA ARG A 169 15.07 -8.48 4.79
C ARG A 169 14.33 -8.79 3.50
N ILE A 170 14.81 -8.26 2.37
CA ILE A 170 14.09 -8.29 1.10
C ILE A 170 13.84 -9.70 0.57
N GLY A 171 14.73 -10.65 0.87
CA GLY A 171 14.57 -12.04 0.45
C GLY A 171 13.28 -12.73 0.92
N ALA A 172 12.57 -12.13 1.89
CA ALA A 172 11.28 -12.65 2.33
C ALA A 172 10.09 -12.13 1.48
N ILE A 173 10.27 -11.09 0.68
CA ILE A 173 9.15 -10.41 0.00
C ILE A 173 8.56 -11.28 -1.09
N GLU A 174 9.40 -11.73 -2.03
CA GLU A 174 8.92 -12.51 -3.18
C GLU A 174 8.07 -13.73 -2.75
N PRO A 175 8.58 -14.64 -1.90
CA PRO A 175 7.79 -15.81 -1.52
C PRO A 175 6.51 -15.44 -0.76
N LEU A 176 6.53 -14.39 0.07
CA LEU A 176 5.34 -13.99 0.82
C LEU A 176 4.27 -13.37 -0.08
N VAL A 177 4.64 -12.43 -0.95
CA VAL A 177 3.67 -11.74 -1.82
C VAL A 177 3.07 -12.72 -2.83
N ARG A 178 3.92 -13.56 -3.44
CA ARG A 178 3.48 -14.61 -4.37
C ARG A 178 2.54 -15.62 -3.70
N ALA A 179 2.85 -16.06 -2.47
CA ALA A 179 1.97 -16.93 -1.70
C ALA A 179 0.62 -16.26 -1.42
N ARG A 180 0.61 -14.96 -1.07
CA ARG A 180 -0.65 -14.22 -0.86
C ARG A 180 -1.52 -14.18 -2.10
N ALA A 181 -0.92 -14.03 -3.30
CA ALA A 181 -1.66 -14.07 -4.56
C ALA A 181 -2.31 -15.44 -4.78
N ILE A 182 -1.51 -16.51 -4.70
CA ILE A 182 -1.94 -17.87 -5.00
C ILE A 182 -2.99 -18.37 -3.99
N GLU A 183 -2.69 -18.30 -2.69
CA GLU A 183 -3.57 -18.85 -1.63
C GLU A 183 -4.92 -18.13 -1.52
N ASN A 184 -4.97 -16.87 -1.96
CA ASN A 184 -6.17 -16.03 -1.90
C ASN A 184 -6.89 -15.91 -3.24
N MET A 185 -6.33 -16.51 -4.30
CA MET A 185 -6.88 -16.43 -5.67
C MET A 185 -7.18 -14.96 -6.03
N SER A 186 -6.20 -14.09 -5.82
CA SER A 186 -6.32 -12.64 -5.99
C SER A 186 -5.02 -12.07 -6.57
N TYR A 187 -5.11 -10.91 -7.16
CA TYR A 187 -3.89 -10.13 -7.41
C TYR A 187 -3.23 -9.76 -6.08
N ALA A 188 -1.90 -9.68 -6.05
CA ALA A 188 -1.16 -9.19 -4.90
C ALA A 188 -0.13 -8.13 -5.34
N ILE A 189 -0.21 -6.97 -4.71
CA ILE A 189 0.64 -5.81 -4.98
C ILE A 189 1.39 -5.47 -3.70
N PHE A 190 2.71 -5.47 -3.78
CA PHE A 190 3.59 -5.02 -2.71
C PHE A 190 4.32 -3.77 -3.17
N VAL A 191 4.24 -2.70 -2.39
CA VAL A 191 4.87 -1.42 -2.70
C VAL A 191 5.87 -1.08 -1.61
N ASN A 192 7.15 -1.03 -1.97
CA ASN A 192 8.21 -0.64 -1.06
C ASN A 192 8.74 0.76 -1.41
N ARG A 193 9.29 1.43 -0.40
CA ARG A 193 10.09 2.65 -0.61
C ARG A 193 11.48 2.33 -1.18
N ASP A 194 12.17 3.36 -1.62
CA ASP A 194 13.60 3.40 -1.93
C ASP A 194 14.36 4.35 -0.98
N GLY A 195 15.69 4.44 -1.14
CA GLY A 195 16.56 5.39 -0.47
C GLY A 195 17.03 4.94 0.91
N THR A 196 17.33 5.89 1.77
CA THR A 196 17.87 5.63 3.11
C THR A 196 17.18 6.47 4.17
N ASP A 197 17.22 6.01 5.39
CA ASP A 197 16.96 6.81 6.58
C ASP A 197 18.08 6.62 7.62
N HIS A 198 17.89 7.13 8.82
CA HIS A 198 18.90 7.05 9.88
C HIS A 198 19.29 5.62 10.29
N ASN A 199 18.42 4.65 10.04
CA ASN A 199 18.54 3.28 10.55
C ASN A 199 18.68 2.23 9.45
N CYS A 200 18.19 2.49 8.26
CA CYS A 200 18.00 1.48 7.23
C CYS A 200 18.35 1.99 5.82
N ILE A 201 18.81 1.03 5.00
CA ILE A 201 18.88 1.17 3.55
C ILE A 201 17.68 0.43 2.97
N TYR A 202 17.04 1.04 1.99
CA TYR A 202 15.91 0.47 1.24
C TYR A 202 16.28 0.38 -0.23
N CYS A 203 15.74 -0.59 -0.92
CA CYS A 203 15.87 -0.68 -2.36
C CYS A 203 14.50 -0.86 -3.01
N PRO A 204 14.33 -0.42 -4.26
CA PRO A 204 13.09 -0.59 -4.98
C PRO A 204 12.83 -2.08 -5.20
N SER A 205 11.91 -2.63 -4.43
CA SER A 205 11.59 -4.06 -4.39
C SER A 205 10.09 -4.31 -4.44
N SER A 206 9.36 -3.35 -4.97
CA SER A 206 7.94 -3.49 -5.26
C SER A 206 7.69 -4.66 -6.20
N GLN A 207 6.56 -5.36 -6.03
CA GLN A 207 6.22 -6.58 -6.78
C GLN A 207 4.72 -6.63 -7.03
N MET A 208 4.33 -7.19 -8.17
CA MET A 208 2.94 -7.38 -8.56
C MET A 208 2.76 -8.77 -9.17
N TYR A 209 1.82 -9.53 -8.61
CA TYR A 209 1.50 -10.89 -9.05
C TYR A 209 0.03 -11.02 -9.42
N ASP A 210 -0.24 -11.83 -10.44
CA ASP A 210 -1.59 -12.29 -10.72
C ASP A 210 -2.02 -13.39 -9.73
N PHE A 211 -3.26 -13.80 -9.83
CA PHE A 211 -3.89 -14.82 -9.01
C PHE A 211 -3.32 -16.25 -9.22
N LYS A 212 -2.43 -16.46 -10.19
CA LYS A 212 -1.66 -17.68 -10.42
C LYS A 212 -0.23 -17.58 -9.89
N GLY A 213 0.17 -16.41 -9.39
CA GLY A 213 1.51 -16.12 -8.90
C GLY A 213 2.51 -15.73 -10.00
N ASN A 214 2.05 -15.39 -11.19
CA ASN A 214 2.91 -14.86 -12.24
C ASN A 214 3.21 -13.39 -12.01
N THR A 215 4.44 -12.95 -12.27
CA THR A 215 4.80 -11.53 -12.26
C THR A 215 4.11 -10.83 -13.42
N ILE A 216 3.43 -9.72 -13.12
CA ILE A 216 2.65 -8.95 -14.11
C ILE A 216 3.11 -7.50 -14.24
N SER A 217 4.11 -7.08 -13.45
CA SER A 217 4.59 -5.70 -13.45
C SER A 217 5.44 -5.37 -14.66
N GLN A 218 5.23 -4.15 -15.18
CA GLN A 218 6.11 -3.46 -16.11
C GLN A 218 6.85 -2.37 -15.36
N GLU A 219 8.18 -2.34 -15.51
CA GLU A 219 9.04 -1.39 -14.84
C GLU A 219 9.29 -0.16 -15.72
N SER A 220 9.24 1.01 -15.11
CA SER A 220 9.66 2.27 -15.70
C SER A 220 10.36 3.14 -14.65
N PHE A 221 11.03 4.21 -15.10
CA PHE A 221 11.73 5.13 -14.22
C PHE A 221 11.44 6.57 -14.61
N VAL A 222 11.23 7.39 -13.59
CA VAL A 222 11.07 8.84 -13.73
C VAL A 222 12.03 9.55 -12.78
N ALA A 223 12.30 10.83 -13.01
CA ALA A 223 13.05 11.63 -12.07
C ALA A 223 12.09 12.39 -11.15
N ASP A 224 12.37 12.42 -9.86
CA ASP A 224 11.66 13.33 -8.94
C ASP A 224 12.13 14.78 -9.08
N CYS A 225 11.55 15.71 -8.31
CA CYS A 225 11.90 17.12 -8.37
C CYS A 225 13.35 17.45 -7.97
N ASN A 226 14.07 16.50 -7.36
CA ASN A 226 15.48 16.61 -7.02
C ASN A 226 16.38 15.92 -8.02
N GLY A 227 15.82 15.35 -9.10
CA GLY A 227 16.53 14.57 -10.11
C GLY A 227 16.87 13.14 -9.67
N CYS A 228 16.34 12.67 -8.52
CA CYS A 228 16.51 11.29 -8.09
C CYS A 228 15.68 10.35 -8.96
N ARG A 229 16.28 9.24 -9.38
CA ARG A 229 15.62 8.23 -10.19
C ARG A 229 14.66 7.42 -9.32
N THR A 230 13.38 7.46 -9.65
CA THR A 230 12.30 6.72 -8.94
C THR A 230 11.79 5.59 -9.83
N GLN A 231 11.74 4.37 -9.29
CA GLN A 231 11.13 3.22 -9.95
C GLN A 231 9.61 3.30 -9.83
N LEU A 232 8.94 3.09 -10.96
CA LEU A 232 7.52 2.84 -11.04
C LEU A 232 7.28 1.43 -11.57
N LEU A 233 6.42 0.67 -10.89
CA LEU A 233 5.88 -0.57 -11.42
C LEU A 233 4.42 -0.36 -11.82
N SER A 234 4.05 -0.80 -13.01
CA SER A 234 2.66 -0.74 -13.48
C SER A 234 2.14 -2.11 -13.88
N CYS A 235 0.85 -2.32 -13.69
CA CYS A 235 0.14 -3.50 -14.21
C CYS A 235 -1.30 -3.14 -14.60
N GLU A 236 -1.88 -4.01 -15.40
CA GLU A 236 -3.33 -4.02 -15.65
C GLU A 236 -4.00 -5.08 -14.78
N ILE A 237 -5.03 -4.68 -14.05
CA ILE A 237 -5.92 -5.60 -13.34
C ILE A 237 -7.08 -5.95 -14.28
N ASP A 238 -7.13 -7.21 -14.68
CA ASP A 238 -8.19 -7.79 -15.49
C ASP A 238 -9.17 -8.56 -14.57
N LYS A 239 -10.31 -7.93 -14.28
CA LYS A 239 -11.33 -8.49 -13.41
C LYS A 239 -12.02 -9.70 -14.03
N ASP A 240 -12.25 -9.65 -15.34
CA ASP A 240 -12.94 -10.72 -16.05
C ASP A 240 -12.09 -11.99 -16.07
N ALA A 241 -10.79 -11.88 -16.32
CA ALA A 241 -9.85 -13.00 -16.25
C ALA A 241 -9.75 -13.59 -14.83
N LEU A 242 -9.82 -12.74 -13.79
CA LEU A 242 -9.85 -13.22 -12.40
C LEU A 242 -11.13 -13.98 -12.09
N ASP A 243 -12.28 -13.48 -12.54
CA ASP A 243 -13.58 -14.12 -12.30
C ASP A 243 -13.66 -15.46 -13.03
N GLU A 244 -13.25 -15.50 -14.29
CA GLU A 244 -13.17 -16.75 -15.06
C GLU A 244 -12.27 -17.79 -14.36
N PHE A 245 -11.12 -17.36 -13.83
CA PHE A 245 -10.24 -18.24 -13.08
C PHE A 245 -10.91 -18.79 -11.81
N LYS A 246 -11.59 -17.95 -11.05
CA LYS A 246 -12.29 -18.33 -9.81
C LYS A 246 -13.47 -19.27 -10.08
N ASP A 247 -14.14 -19.11 -11.20
CA ASP A 247 -15.25 -19.98 -11.64
C ASP A 247 -14.74 -21.36 -12.08
N ASN A 248 -13.63 -21.39 -12.83
CA ASN A 248 -13.02 -22.62 -13.32
C ASN A 248 -12.26 -23.40 -12.23
N PHE A 249 -11.75 -22.72 -11.20
CA PHE A 249 -11.02 -23.32 -10.08
C PHE A 249 -11.48 -22.70 -8.74
N PRO A 250 -12.66 -23.11 -8.22
CA PRO A 250 -13.28 -22.45 -7.06
C PRO A 250 -12.71 -22.93 -5.70
N ALA A 251 -11.38 -23.04 -5.57
CA ALA A 251 -10.72 -23.52 -4.35
C ALA A 251 -11.03 -22.68 -3.09
N TRP A 252 -11.52 -21.45 -3.26
CA TRP A 252 -11.98 -20.61 -2.15
C TRP A 252 -13.21 -21.19 -1.43
N MET A 253 -14.01 -22.06 -2.10
CA MET A 253 -15.18 -22.73 -1.51
C MET A 253 -14.78 -23.83 -0.53
N ASP A 254 -13.60 -24.42 -0.70
CA ASP A 254 -13.07 -25.48 0.15
C ASP A 254 -12.30 -24.96 1.35
N ALA A 255 -12.18 -23.61 1.47
CA ALA A 255 -11.40 -22.98 2.52
C ALA A 255 -12.07 -23.13 3.89
N ASP A 256 -11.24 -23.42 4.90
CA ASP A 256 -11.68 -23.50 6.30
C ASP A 256 -12.27 -22.16 6.79
N THR A 257 -13.27 -22.29 7.66
CA THR A 257 -13.82 -21.14 8.39
C THR A 257 -13.12 -20.97 9.72
N PHE A 258 -12.74 -19.73 10.06
CA PHE A 258 -12.11 -19.41 11.33
C PHE A 258 -12.51 -18.00 11.79
N ASN A 259 -12.34 -17.75 13.08
CA ASN A 259 -12.52 -16.43 13.67
C ASN A 259 -11.20 -15.97 14.32
N ILE A 260 -10.86 -14.70 14.10
CA ILE A 260 -9.74 -14.06 14.79
C ILE A 260 -10.25 -13.57 16.14
N ILE A 261 -9.70 -14.13 17.23
CA ILE A 261 -10.01 -13.68 18.59
C ILE A 261 -9.18 -12.42 18.84
N ARG A 262 -9.84 -11.36 19.29
CA ARG A 262 -9.23 -10.04 19.55
C ARG A 262 -8.60 -9.96 20.94
#